data_6fd4d247917d2046e02f99a2bd947e3e
#
_entry.id   6fd4d247917d2046e02f99a2bd947e3e
#
_cell.length_a   1.000
_cell.length_b   1.000
_cell.length_c   1.000
_cell.angle_alpha   90.00
_cell.angle_beta   90.00
_cell.angle_gamma   90.00
#
_symmetry.space_group_name_H-M   'P 1'
#
loop_
_entity.id
_entity.type
_entity.pdbx_description
1 polymer ?
#
loop_
_entity_poly.entity_id
_entity_poly.type
_entity_poly.pdbx_seq_one_letter_code
_entity_poly.pdbx_strand_id
1 'polypeptide(L)'
;HDAVAATLKKVGLTEEQKSICHETNGKFIAQERVGWASSYLSQAGCLERPKRGYMAPGKNAKAFLDLNRPIKVADVKSTNEWKALRAAKIQAGNNEIDTSHDLEDETPQDLINKGVKILHSQLIDELLIQIKTISPASFESLILQVLAKMGYGGGDAKRIQGFPRGPDGGID
;
A
#
# COMPACT_ATOMS: atom_id res chain seq x y z
N HIS A 1 3.22 6.89 20.21
CA HIS A 1 2.29 7.82 19.51
C HIS A 1 2.84 9.25 19.44
N ASP A 2 3.48 9.74 20.50
CA ASP A 2 3.96 11.13 20.55
C ASP A 2 5.07 11.43 19.54
N ALA A 3 6.01 10.53 19.32
CA ALA A 3 7.11 10.73 18.39
C ALA A 3 6.63 10.85 16.91
N VAL A 4 5.65 10.04 16.52
CA VAL A 4 5.08 10.10 15.16
C VAL A 4 4.36 11.43 14.95
N ALA A 5 3.51 11.82 15.89
CA ALA A 5 2.78 13.09 15.84
C ALA A 5 3.74 14.30 15.81
N ALA A 6 4.79 14.28 16.63
CA ALA A 6 5.82 15.31 16.66
C ALA A 6 6.58 15.39 15.32
N THR A 7 6.91 14.24 14.72
CA THR A 7 7.58 14.17 13.41
C THR A 7 6.68 14.75 12.32
N LEU A 8 5.41 14.33 12.24
CA LEU A 8 4.46 14.83 11.25
C LEU A 8 4.22 16.34 11.37
N LYS A 9 4.20 16.86 12.61
CA LYS A 9 4.10 18.29 12.87
C LYS A 9 5.35 19.03 12.38
N LYS A 10 6.54 18.48 12.62
CA LYS A 10 7.81 19.08 12.21
C LYS A 10 8.01 19.09 10.70
N VAL A 11 7.52 18.09 10.00
CA VAL A 11 7.55 18.00 8.52
C VAL A 11 6.59 19.01 7.88
N GLY A 12 5.61 19.54 8.62
CA GLY A 12 4.72 20.61 8.13
C GLY A 12 3.64 20.10 7.18
N LEU A 13 3.22 18.84 7.27
CA LEU A 13 2.12 18.31 6.45
C LEU A 13 0.78 18.97 6.82
N THR A 14 -0.04 19.25 5.80
CA THR A 14 -1.42 19.71 6.00
C THR A 14 -2.30 18.59 6.57
N GLU A 15 -3.45 18.93 7.15
CA GLU A 15 -4.38 17.91 7.66
C GLU A 15 -4.89 17.00 6.53
N GLU A 16 -5.11 17.54 5.34
CA GLU A 16 -5.48 16.76 4.16
C GLU A 16 -4.39 15.73 3.81
N GLN A 17 -3.11 16.14 3.77
CA GLN A 17 -2.00 15.23 3.51
C GLN A 17 -1.83 14.16 4.58
N LYS A 18 -2.11 14.48 5.84
CA LYS A 18 -2.08 13.50 6.95
C LYS A 18 -3.21 12.48 6.88
N SER A 19 -4.35 12.86 6.28
CA SER A 19 -5.54 12.00 6.16
C SER A 19 -5.49 11.03 4.98
N ILE A 20 -4.52 11.16 4.07
CA ILE A 20 -4.38 10.25 2.94
C ILE A 20 -4.05 8.84 3.43
N CYS A 21 -4.90 7.88 3.02
CA CYS A 21 -4.77 6.48 3.38
C CYS A 21 -4.37 5.62 2.18
N HIS A 22 -3.76 4.48 2.45
CA HIS A 22 -3.58 3.43 1.44
C HIS A 22 -4.93 2.80 1.10
N GLU A 23 -5.22 2.66 -0.19
CA GLU A 23 -6.46 2.03 -0.69
C GLU A 23 -6.59 0.57 -0.27
N THR A 24 -5.45 -0.13 -0.08
CA THR A 24 -5.40 -1.56 0.21
C THR A 24 -5.64 -1.92 1.67
N ASN A 25 -5.25 -1.06 2.62
CA ASN A 25 -5.29 -1.40 4.05
C ASN A 25 -5.86 -0.28 4.95
N GLY A 26 -6.23 0.87 4.39
CA GLY A 26 -6.82 2.00 5.10
C GLY A 26 -5.88 2.71 6.08
N LYS A 27 -4.59 2.38 6.12
CA LYS A 27 -3.63 3.05 7.01
C LYS A 27 -3.16 4.38 6.44
N PHE A 28 -2.93 5.33 7.33
CA PHE A 28 -2.41 6.64 6.94
C PHE A 28 -0.98 6.54 6.40
N ILE A 29 -0.79 6.96 5.14
CA ILE A 29 0.48 6.88 4.43
C ILE A 29 1.59 7.61 5.19
N ALA A 30 1.33 8.81 5.68
CA ALA A 30 2.32 9.61 6.39
C ALA A 30 2.79 8.94 7.69
N GLN A 31 1.88 8.33 8.46
CA GLN A 31 2.23 7.60 9.69
C GLN A 31 3.05 6.34 9.39
N GLU A 32 2.67 5.61 8.35
CA GLU A 32 3.35 4.39 7.96
C GLU A 32 4.78 4.69 7.48
N ARG A 33 4.98 5.76 6.71
CA ARG A 33 6.31 6.22 6.28
C ARG A 33 7.21 6.60 7.46
N VAL A 34 6.70 7.28 8.49
CA VAL A 34 7.44 7.54 9.72
C VAL A 34 7.80 6.24 10.44
N GLY A 35 6.90 5.26 10.45
CA GLY A 35 7.16 3.93 11.00
C GLY A 35 8.30 3.21 10.28
N TRP A 36 8.32 3.20 8.96
CA TRP A 36 9.39 2.62 8.15
C TRP A 36 10.72 3.34 8.34
N ALA A 37 10.72 4.68 8.30
CA ALA A 37 11.92 5.47 8.56
C ALA A 37 12.51 5.17 9.95
N SER A 38 11.68 5.08 10.98
CA SER A 38 12.10 4.73 12.33
C SER A 38 12.70 3.32 12.40
N SER A 39 12.14 2.37 11.65
CA SER A 39 12.66 1.00 11.55
C SER A 39 14.04 0.97 10.88
N TYR A 40 14.19 1.67 9.77
CA TYR A 40 15.47 1.73 9.03
C TYR A 40 16.56 2.41 9.85
N LEU A 41 16.26 3.53 10.48
CA LEU A 41 17.19 4.24 11.37
C LEU A 41 17.59 3.39 12.60
N SER A 42 16.66 2.59 13.12
CA SER A 42 16.97 1.65 14.21
C SER A 42 17.93 0.55 13.75
N GLN A 43 17.70 -0.02 12.56
CA GLN A 43 18.58 -1.03 11.98
C GLN A 43 19.97 -0.50 11.64
N ALA A 44 20.09 0.79 11.31
CA ALA A 44 21.34 1.49 11.08
C ALA A 44 22.07 1.92 12.37
N GLY A 45 21.49 1.66 13.54
CA GLY A 45 22.05 2.10 14.83
C GLY A 45 21.92 3.59 15.11
N CYS A 46 21.06 4.29 14.35
CA CYS A 46 20.78 5.72 14.58
C CYS A 46 19.72 5.92 15.67
N LEU A 47 18.84 4.94 15.86
CA LEU A 47 17.83 4.94 16.92
C LEU A 47 17.95 3.67 17.76
N GLU A 48 17.79 3.80 19.05
CA GLU A 48 17.68 2.71 20.01
C GLU A 48 16.28 2.67 20.61
N ARG A 49 15.84 1.46 20.99
CA ARG A 49 14.55 1.22 21.64
C ARG A 49 14.77 0.65 23.03
N PRO A 50 15.10 1.46 24.02
CA PRO A 50 15.44 1.00 25.38
C PRO A 50 14.29 0.25 26.06
N LYS A 51 13.05 0.62 25.74
CA LYS A 51 11.83 -0.09 26.14
C LYS A 51 10.70 0.13 25.14
N ARG A 52 9.66 -0.70 25.21
CA ARG A 52 8.50 -0.60 24.32
C ARG A 52 7.89 0.81 24.36
N GLY A 53 7.72 1.41 23.17
CA GLY A 53 7.14 2.76 23.01
C GLY A 53 8.12 3.92 23.16
N TYR A 54 9.38 3.66 23.52
CA TYR A 54 10.40 4.70 23.68
C TYR A 54 11.47 4.58 22.59
N MET A 55 11.94 5.72 22.12
CA MET A 55 13.06 5.84 21.19
C MET A 55 14.10 6.79 21.78
N ALA A 56 15.37 6.46 21.63
CA ALA A 56 16.51 7.26 22.02
C ALA A 56 17.50 7.36 20.83
N PRO A 57 18.34 8.41 20.78
CA PRO A 57 19.45 8.46 19.85
C PRO A 57 20.38 7.28 20.05
N GLY A 58 20.69 6.57 18.97
CA GLY A 58 21.67 5.49 18.97
C GLY A 58 23.09 5.99 18.66
N LYS A 59 24.04 5.07 18.64
CA LYS A 59 25.47 5.37 18.46
C LYS A 59 25.81 6.11 17.17
N ASN A 60 25.07 5.88 16.10
CA ASN A 60 25.27 6.52 14.79
C ASN A 60 24.46 7.81 14.61
N ALA A 61 23.61 8.18 15.58
CA ALA A 61 22.72 9.33 15.45
C ALA A 61 23.48 10.63 15.14
N LYS A 62 24.58 10.89 15.84
CA LYS A 62 25.37 12.10 15.63
C LYS A 62 25.95 12.18 14.24
N ALA A 63 26.53 11.10 13.71
CA ALA A 63 27.10 11.08 12.37
C ALA A 63 26.07 11.38 11.27
N PHE A 64 24.83 10.94 11.46
CA PHE A 64 23.74 11.22 10.53
C PHE A 64 23.21 12.65 10.64
N LEU A 65 23.19 13.23 11.85
CA LEU A 65 22.82 14.63 12.04
C LEU A 65 23.88 15.58 11.46
N ASP A 66 25.16 15.23 11.54
CA ASP A 66 26.28 16.02 11.02
C ASP A 66 26.33 16.06 9.48
N LEU A 67 25.56 15.21 8.76
CA LEU A 67 25.46 15.25 7.29
C LEU A 67 24.86 16.56 6.78
N ASN A 68 24.08 17.28 7.59
CA ASN A 68 23.43 18.56 7.26
C ASN A 68 22.68 18.54 5.91
N ARG A 69 22.14 17.41 5.53
CA ARG A 69 21.31 17.16 4.34
C ARG A 69 20.28 16.09 4.64
N PRO A 70 19.22 15.93 3.81
CA PRO A 70 18.29 14.82 3.94
C PRO A 70 19.00 13.47 3.90
N ILE A 71 18.67 12.60 4.85
CA ILE A 71 19.18 11.24 4.93
C ILE A 71 18.49 10.40 3.85
N LYS A 72 19.28 9.75 3.01
CA LYS A 72 18.80 8.82 1.99
C LYS A 72 18.86 7.38 2.49
N VAL A 73 18.08 6.51 1.88
CA VAL A 73 18.11 5.06 2.17
C VAL A 73 19.51 4.47 1.94
N ALA A 74 20.25 4.97 0.96
CA ALA A 74 21.64 4.57 0.71
C ALA A 74 22.56 4.85 1.90
N ASP A 75 22.39 5.98 2.60
CA ASP A 75 23.16 6.31 3.80
C ASP A 75 22.93 5.26 4.89
N VAL A 76 21.67 4.88 5.10
CA VAL A 76 21.26 3.85 6.08
C VAL A 76 21.88 2.51 5.73
N LYS A 77 21.79 2.09 4.46
CA LYS A 77 22.32 0.80 3.96
C LYS A 77 23.86 0.73 4.01
N SER A 78 24.54 1.87 4.02
CA SER A 78 25.99 1.92 4.08
C SER A 78 26.57 1.59 5.46
N THR A 79 25.76 1.66 6.53
CA THR A 79 26.21 1.44 7.91
C THR A 79 26.63 -0.01 8.16
N ASN A 80 27.61 -0.18 9.06
CA ASN A 80 28.09 -1.51 9.45
C ASN A 80 27.00 -2.33 10.15
N GLU A 81 26.16 -1.69 10.94
CA GLU A 81 25.03 -2.30 11.65
C GLU A 81 24.02 -2.89 10.67
N TRP A 82 23.64 -2.13 9.64
CA TRP A 82 22.75 -2.62 8.61
C TRP A 82 23.32 -3.85 7.89
N LYS A 83 24.60 -3.76 7.47
CA LYS A 83 25.31 -4.86 6.78
C LYS A 83 25.40 -6.10 7.65
N ALA A 84 25.75 -5.95 8.95
CA ALA A 84 25.85 -7.05 9.90
C ALA A 84 24.48 -7.74 10.12
N LEU A 85 23.41 -6.94 10.23
CA LEU A 85 22.05 -7.46 10.40
C LEU A 85 21.60 -8.27 9.17
N ARG A 86 21.92 -7.80 7.96
CA ARG A 86 21.62 -8.51 6.70
C ARG A 86 22.42 -9.80 6.59
N ALA A 87 23.72 -9.77 6.89
CA ALA A 87 24.55 -10.96 6.89
C ALA A 87 24.03 -12.03 7.87
N ALA A 88 23.62 -11.64 9.07
CA ALA A 88 23.04 -12.56 10.05
C ALA A 88 21.72 -13.18 9.56
N LYS A 89 20.85 -12.41 8.89
CA LYS A 89 19.59 -12.91 8.34
C LYS A 89 19.81 -13.92 7.20
N ILE A 90 20.77 -13.66 6.31
CA ILE A 90 21.13 -14.58 5.22
C ILE A 90 21.65 -15.90 5.80
N GLN A 91 22.51 -15.86 6.82
CA GLN A 91 23.02 -17.06 7.52
C GLN A 91 21.90 -17.85 8.22
N ALA A 92 20.86 -17.19 8.69
CA ALA A 92 19.68 -17.81 9.30
C ALA A 92 18.71 -18.44 8.27
N GLY A 93 19.03 -18.46 6.97
CA GLY A 93 18.19 -19.03 5.91
C GLY A 93 16.99 -18.18 5.51
N ASN A 94 16.86 -16.97 6.03
CA ASN A 94 15.86 -16.02 5.59
C ASN A 94 16.35 -15.30 4.32
N ASN A 95 16.09 -15.88 3.16
CA ASN A 95 16.28 -15.21 1.88
C ASN A 95 15.29 -14.03 1.79
N GLU A 96 15.67 -12.89 2.33
CA GLU A 96 14.97 -11.66 1.98
C GLU A 96 15.23 -11.41 0.49
N ILE A 97 14.17 -11.29 -0.29
CA ILE A 97 14.24 -10.78 -1.66
C ILE A 97 14.98 -9.45 -1.57
N ASP A 98 16.15 -9.38 -2.17
CA ASP A 98 16.92 -8.13 -2.25
C ASP A 98 16.17 -7.16 -3.17
N THR A 99 15.29 -6.39 -2.60
CA THR A 99 14.58 -5.29 -3.28
C THR A 99 15.47 -4.05 -3.42
N SER A 100 16.81 -4.22 -3.35
CA SER A 100 17.76 -3.12 -3.27
C SER A 100 18.03 -2.38 -4.58
N HIS A 101 17.48 -2.91 -5.70
CA HIS A 101 17.69 -2.31 -7.02
C HIS A 101 16.58 -1.36 -7.37
N ASP A 102 16.47 -0.19 -7.23
CA ASP A 102 15.56 0.86 -7.79
C ASP A 102 14.51 1.49 -6.86
N LEU A 103 14.58 1.26 -5.54
CA LEU A 103 13.55 1.78 -4.64
C LEU A 103 14.11 2.81 -3.65
N GLU A 104 14.82 3.82 -4.14
CA GLU A 104 15.37 4.85 -3.24
C GLU A 104 14.28 5.60 -2.46
N ASP A 105 13.04 5.65 -2.99
CA ASP A 105 11.94 6.43 -2.43
C ASP A 105 10.68 5.62 -2.06
N GLU A 106 10.59 4.31 -2.39
CA GLU A 106 9.40 3.49 -2.13
C GLU A 106 9.56 2.61 -0.87
N THR A 107 8.50 2.54 -0.05
CA THR A 107 8.44 1.60 1.07
C THR A 107 7.99 0.22 0.59
N PRO A 108 8.25 -0.88 1.34
CA PRO A 108 7.69 -2.19 1.03
C PRO A 108 6.16 -2.17 0.88
N GLN A 109 5.47 -1.31 1.60
CA GLN A 109 4.02 -1.15 1.47
C GLN A 109 3.63 -0.48 0.15
N ASP A 110 4.39 0.50 -0.31
CA ASP A 110 4.17 1.13 -1.63
C ASP A 110 4.29 0.11 -2.76
N LEU A 111 5.24 -0.84 -2.66
CA LEU A 111 5.39 -1.95 -3.60
C LEU A 111 4.21 -2.90 -3.61
N ILE A 112 3.72 -3.29 -2.45
CA ILE A 112 2.54 -4.13 -2.32
C ILE A 112 1.35 -3.43 -2.96
N ASN A 113 1.13 -2.15 -2.65
CA ASN A 113 0.04 -1.37 -3.22
C ASN A 113 0.14 -1.25 -4.74
N LYS A 114 1.36 -1.03 -5.25
CA LYS A 114 1.62 -0.99 -6.70
C LYS A 114 1.35 -2.34 -7.36
N GLY A 115 1.80 -3.44 -6.75
CA GLY A 115 1.51 -4.79 -7.22
C GLY A 115 0.01 -5.09 -7.27
N VAL A 116 -0.73 -4.73 -6.22
CA VAL A 116 -2.19 -4.89 -6.17
C VAL A 116 -2.88 -4.08 -7.27
N LYS A 117 -2.45 -2.84 -7.51
CA LYS A 117 -3.02 -2.01 -8.60
C LYS A 117 -2.79 -2.62 -9.98
N ILE A 118 -1.59 -3.18 -10.22
CA ILE A 118 -1.29 -3.87 -11.48
C ILE A 118 -2.20 -5.09 -11.67
N LEU A 119 -2.33 -5.93 -10.62
CA LEU A 119 -3.20 -7.11 -10.66
C LEU A 119 -4.67 -6.73 -10.89
N HIS A 120 -5.17 -5.67 -10.22
CA HIS A 120 -6.53 -5.18 -10.44
C HIS A 120 -6.73 -4.68 -11.86
N SER A 121 -5.78 -3.94 -12.44
CA SER A 121 -5.86 -3.48 -13.82
C SER A 121 -5.94 -4.66 -14.80
N GLN A 122 -5.07 -5.66 -14.64
CA GLN A 122 -5.09 -6.86 -15.47
C GLN A 122 -6.42 -7.60 -15.34
N LEU A 123 -6.95 -7.77 -14.13
CA LEU A 123 -8.25 -8.41 -13.91
C LEU A 123 -9.38 -7.66 -14.60
N ILE A 124 -9.38 -6.32 -14.54
CA ILE A 124 -10.38 -5.49 -15.22
C ILE A 124 -10.31 -5.71 -16.73
N ASP A 125 -9.10 -5.71 -17.29
CA ASP A 125 -8.90 -5.92 -18.73
C ASP A 125 -9.39 -7.32 -19.17
N GLU A 126 -9.06 -8.36 -18.41
CA GLU A 126 -9.54 -9.73 -18.67
C GLU A 126 -11.07 -9.82 -18.59
N LEU A 127 -11.68 -9.24 -17.54
CA LEU A 127 -13.13 -9.22 -17.39
C LEU A 127 -13.83 -8.49 -18.54
N LEU A 128 -13.28 -7.35 -18.97
CA LEU A 128 -13.82 -6.62 -20.12
C LEU A 128 -13.76 -7.42 -21.40
N ILE A 129 -12.69 -8.17 -21.64
CA ILE A 129 -12.58 -9.08 -22.79
C ILE A 129 -13.67 -10.15 -22.71
N GLN A 130 -13.83 -10.79 -21.55
CA GLN A 130 -14.85 -11.82 -21.34
C GLN A 130 -16.26 -11.27 -21.53
N ILE A 131 -16.59 -10.11 -20.96
CA ILE A 131 -17.89 -9.47 -21.08
C ILE A 131 -18.24 -9.17 -22.56
N LYS A 132 -17.26 -8.76 -23.35
CA LYS A 132 -17.47 -8.52 -24.81
C LYS A 132 -17.77 -9.78 -25.61
N THR A 133 -17.43 -10.96 -25.09
CA THR A 133 -17.62 -12.25 -25.79
C THR A 133 -18.89 -13.00 -25.38
N ILE A 134 -19.56 -12.60 -24.29
CA ILE A 134 -20.80 -13.25 -23.86
C ILE A 134 -21.97 -12.86 -24.75
N SER A 135 -23.02 -13.71 -24.76
CA SER A 135 -24.24 -13.41 -25.52
C SER A 135 -24.97 -12.19 -24.93
N PRO A 136 -25.74 -11.44 -25.74
CA PRO A 136 -26.55 -10.31 -25.24
C PRO A 136 -27.44 -10.71 -24.07
N ALA A 137 -28.02 -11.89 -24.10
CA ALA A 137 -28.84 -12.43 -23.03
C ALA A 137 -28.06 -12.69 -21.71
N SER A 138 -26.82 -13.17 -21.83
CA SER A 138 -25.96 -13.36 -20.67
C SER A 138 -25.50 -12.02 -20.11
N PHE A 139 -25.27 -11.04 -20.97
CA PHE A 139 -24.90 -9.69 -20.57
C PHE A 139 -26.05 -9.02 -19.78
N GLU A 140 -27.27 -9.07 -20.30
CA GLU A 140 -28.46 -8.57 -19.59
C GLU A 140 -28.59 -9.20 -18.19
N SER A 141 -28.51 -10.55 -18.12
CA SER A 141 -28.57 -11.26 -16.85
C SER A 141 -27.45 -10.83 -15.89
N LEU A 142 -26.23 -10.63 -16.38
CA LEU A 142 -25.11 -10.15 -15.61
C LEU A 142 -25.38 -8.75 -15.01
N ILE A 143 -25.86 -7.82 -15.83
CA ILE A 143 -26.18 -6.45 -15.38
C ILE A 143 -27.26 -6.48 -14.30
N LEU A 144 -28.32 -7.26 -14.49
CA LEU A 144 -29.39 -7.39 -13.49
C LEU A 144 -28.85 -7.94 -12.16
N GLN A 145 -27.96 -8.93 -12.21
CA GLN A 145 -27.33 -9.48 -11.01
C GLN A 145 -26.42 -8.46 -10.30
N VAL A 146 -25.64 -7.69 -11.07
CA VAL A 146 -24.79 -6.62 -10.52
C VAL A 146 -25.66 -5.55 -9.84
N LEU A 147 -26.71 -5.08 -10.49
CA LEU A 147 -27.63 -4.10 -9.91
C LEU A 147 -28.30 -4.61 -8.62
N ALA A 148 -28.73 -5.89 -8.62
CA ALA A 148 -29.28 -6.53 -7.42
C ALA A 148 -28.25 -6.54 -6.26
N LYS A 149 -26.99 -6.89 -6.55
CA LYS A 149 -25.91 -6.88 -5.54
C LYS A 149 -25.56 -5.47 -5.04
N MET A 150 -25.74 -4.46 -5.87
CA MET A 150 -25.59 -3.05 -5.47
C MET A 150 -26.78 -2.52 -4.66
N GLY A 151 -27.83 -3.34 -4.44
CA GLY A 151 -28.99 -2.97 -3.63
C GLY A 151 -30.12 -2.31 -4.41
N TYR A 152 -30.01 -2.20 -5.73
CA TYR A 152 -31.12 -1.74 -6.55
C TYR A 152 -32.28 -2.76 -6.51
N GLY A 153 -33.53 -2.30 -6.54
CA GLY A 153 -34.70 -3.15 -6.43
C GLY A 153 -35.04 -3.61 -5.00
N GLY A 154 -34.43 -3.00 -3.98
CA GLY A 154 -34.74 -3.31 -2.56
C GLY A 154 -34.22 -4.69 -2.10
N GLY A 155 -33.20 -5.25 -2.77
CA GLY A 155 -32.59 -6.53 -2.42
C GLY A 155 -33.41 -7.77 -2.82
N ASP A 156 -34.56 -7.58 -3.44
CA ASP A 156 -35.39 -8.68 -3.96
C ASP A 156 -35.03 -8.97 -5.43
N ALA A 157 -34.26 -10.03 -5.66
CA ALA A 157 -33.87 -10.47 -6.99
C ALA A 157 -35.07 -10.77 -7.92
N LYS A 158 -36.26 -11.02 -7.37
CA LYS A 158 -37.47 -11.23 -8.16
C LYS A 158 -38.05 -9.94 -8.75
N ARG A 159 -37.69 -8.78 -8.21
CA ARG A 159 -38.12 -7.47 -8.73
C ARG A 159 -37.25 -6.97 -9.87
N ILE A 160 -36.08 -7.59 -10.06
CA ILE A 160 -35.17 -7.29 -11.17
C ILE A 160 -35.34 -8.42 -12.18
N GLN A 161 -36.50 -8.45 -12.84
CA GLN A 161 -36.75 -9.36 -13.97
C GLN A 161 -36.41 -8.64 -15.26
N GLY A 162 -35.60 -9.27 -16.10
CA GLY A 162 -35.43 -8.83 -17.48
C GLY A 162 -36.77 -8.88 -18.21
N PHE A 163 -36.93 -8.04 -19.19
CA PHE A 163 -38.13 -8.05 -20.04
C PHE A 163 -38.24 -9.39 -20.80
N PRO A 164 -39.48 -9.90 -21.00
CA PRO A 164 -39.67 -11.11 -21.79
C PRO A 164 -39.08 -10.87 -23.19
N ARG A 165 -38.30 -11.84 -23.66
CA ARG A 165 -37.77 -11.80 -25.02
C ARG A 165 -38.88 -11.94 -26.04
N GLY A 166 -39.28 -10.83 -26.64
CA GLY A 166 -40.18 -10.77 -27.76
C GLY A 166 -39.63 -9.79 -28.81
N PRO A 167 -40.21 -9.70 -29.99
CA PRO A 167 -39.96 -8.59 -30.89
C PRO A 167 -40.56 -7.35 -30.30
N ASP A 168 -39.85 -6.76 -29.35
CA ASP A 168 -40.27 -5.61 -28.52
C ASP A 168 -40.06 -4.27 -29.19
N GLY A 169 -39.76 -4.26 -30.46
CA GLY A 169 -39.64 -3.04 -31.26
C GLY A 169 -38.47 -2.14 -30.89
N GLY A 170 -37.44 -2.68 -30.19
CA GLY A 170 -36.20 -1.96 -29.97
C GLY A 170 -36.36 -0.84 -28.94
N ILE A 171 -36.87 -1.14 -27.75
CA ILE A 171 -36.69 -0.30 -26.59
C ILE A 171 -35.28 -0.61 -26.05
N ASP A 172 -34.30 0.06 -26.59
CA ASP A 172 -32.95 0.15 -26.06
C ASP A 172 -32.79 1.39 -25.21
#